data_94ba63ad40b0efe4c58a9cd0c772c811
#
_entry.id   94ba63ad40b0efe4c58a9cd0c772c811
#
_cell.length_a   1.000
_cell.length_b   1.000
_cell.length_c   1.000
_cell.angle_alpha   90.00
_cell.angle_beta   90.00
_cell.angle_gamma   90.00
#
_symmetry.space_group_name_H-M   'P 1'
#
loop_
_entity.id
_entity.type
_entity.pdbx_description
1 polymer ?
#
loop_
_entity_poly.entity_id
_entity_poly.type
_entity_poly.pdbx_seq_one_letter_code
_entity_poly.pdbx_strand_id
1 'polypeptide(L)'
;MIRALHRNFLVNHRLPLTSLSALLSALAVLVWFGFAEPGWGIGFTAAEGELVFRFETADGMLYRIESSHDLESWHPIRTIEGDGTTMEYSEPIDSKVGQKFFRVASLTAGTALTGDFLVTNSGDVLIHPIDHASFVMQWEGLTIYNDPVGGAAAFTDIPPADLILVGHRHGDHFSASTINAIRKDNVRIIAPQDVFNRMSATLQSRTTVLGNGESATVLGLTVDAVPSYNANHPVGRDNGYIVTIGDRRIYMSGDTGDVAEMRALQDIDVAFLCMNIPFTMSIDHAASATRDFKPRVIYPYHYRNQDGSFADLERFRQLVGDEVGVEVRLRDWY
;
A
#
# COMPACT_ATOMS: atom_id res chain seq x y z
N MET A 1 6.52 -7.13 45.40
CA MET A 1 6.90 -8.55 45.26
C MET A 1 5.66 -9.33 44.78
N ILE A 2 5.40 -9.28 43.48
CA ILE A 2 4.34 -10.08 42.85
C ILE A 2 4.98 -10.75 41.63
N ARG A 3 5.18 -12.06 41.72
CA ARG A 3 5.64 -12.90 40.59
C ARG A 3 4.44 -13.20 39.71
N ALA A 4 4.46 -12.74 38.47
CA ALA A 4 3.53 -13.17 37.44
C ALA A 4 3.89 -14.57 36.95
N LEU A 5 2.93 -15.48 37.03
CA LEU A 5 3.02 -16.84 36.51
C LEU A 5 2.87 -16.80 34.98
N HIS A 6 3.96 -17.10 34.28
CA HIS A 6 3.90 -17.49 32.87
C HIS A 6 3.34 -18.91 32.78
N ARG A 7 2.16 -19.07 32.20
CA ARG A 7 1.68 -20.38 31.75
C ARG A 7 1.85 -20.46 30.25
N ASN A 8 2.88 -21.20 29.83
CA ASN A 8 3.05 -21.63 28.47
C ASN A 8 2.05 -22.75 28.16
N PHE A 9 1.13 -22.53 27.22
CA PHE A 9 0.37 -23.59 26.60
C PHE A 9 0.99 -23.91 25.24
N LEU A 10 1.79 -24.94 25.17
CA LEU A 10 2.20 -25.58 23.93
C LEU A 10 1.05 -26.49 23.50
N VAL A 11 0.34 -26.12 22.45
CA VAL A 11 -0.62 -27.02 21.78
C VAL A 11 0.11 -27.72 20.65
N ASN A 12 0.58 -28.93 20.94
CA ASN A 12 1.10 -29.87 19.94
C ASN A 12 -0.08 -30.56 19.23
N HIS A 13 -0.55 -30.01 18.12
CA HIS A 13 -1.38 -30.77 17.19
C HIS A 13 -0.50 -31.53 16.19
N ARG A 14 -0.33 -32.83 16.43
CA ARG A 14 0.21 -33.75 15.43
C ARG A 14 -0.84 -33.96 14.36
N LEU A 15 -0.60 -33.45 13.16
CA LEU A 15 -1.34 -33.80 11.95
C LEU A 15 -1.00 -35.26 11.56
N PRO A 16 -1.96 -36.09 11.09
CA PRO A 16 -1.66 -37.40 10.59
C PRO A 16 -0.86 -37.32 9.29
N LEU A 17 0.34 -37.90 9.35
CA LEU A 17 1.23 -38.06 8.20
C LEU A 17 0.69 -39.20 7.31
N THR A 18 -0.13 -38.85 6.31
CA THR A 18 -0.34 -39.73 5.16
C THR A 18 -0.21 -38.92 3.88
N SER A 19 0.86 -39.21 3.15
CA SER A 19 1.14 -38.84 1.76
C SER A 19 1.32 -37.35 1.44
N LEU A 20 2.46 -36.77 1.82
CA LEU A 20 3.18 -35.75 1.03
C LEU A 20 4.67 -35.87 1.34
N SER A 21 5.33 -36.78 0.65
CA SER A 21 6.78 -36.84 0.57
C SER A 21 7.21 -35.86 -0.50
N ALA A 22 7.81 -34.78 -0.08
CA ALA A 22 8.94 -34.03 -0.61
C ALA A 22 8.75 -32.53 -0.38
N LEU A 23 9.72 -31.92 0.34
CA LEU A 23 9.94 -30.48 0.51
C LEU A 23 8.99 -29.72 1.49
N LEU A 24 9.02 -30.11 2.75
CA LEU A 24 8.71 -29.20 3.84
C LEU A 24 9.92 -29.13 4.77
N SER A 25 10.88 -28.24 4.44
CA SER A 25 11.74 -27.66 5.46
C SER A 25 10.85 -26.87 6.41
N ALA A 26 10.87 -27.24 7.69
CA ALA A 26 9.91 -26.85 8.71
C ALA A 26 9.70 -25.32 8.80
N LEU A 27 8.60 -24.83 8.26
CA LEU A 27 8.08 -23.51 8.57
C LEU A 27 7.37 -23.64 9.94
N ALA A 28 7.96 -23.13 11.01
CA ALA A 28 7.29 -23.06 12.30
C ALA A 28 6.43 -21.79 12.31
N VAL A 29 5.13 -21.92 12.10
CA VAL A 29 4.16 -20.86 12.30
C VAL A 29 3.66 -20.93 13.74
N LEU A 30 4.00 -19.94 14.55
CA LEU A 30 3.48 -19.78 15.90
C LEU A 30 2.62 -18.51 15.92
N VAL A 31 1.33 -18.68 16.19
CA VAL A 31 0.42 -17.54 16.41
C VAL A 31 0.34 -17.29 17.91
N TRP A 32 0.77 -16.11 18.36
CA TRP A 32 0.73 -15.73 19.76
C TRP A 32 -0.19 -14.52 19.97
N PHE A 33 -1.00 -14.59 21.04
CA PHE A 33 -1.95 -13.55 21.41
C PHE A 33 -1.38 -12.66 22.52
N GLY A 34 -1.23 -11.36 22.23
CA GLY A 34 -1.08 -10.33 23.23
C GLY A 34 -2.42 -9.64 23.47
N PHE A 35 -3.05 -9.93 24.62
CA PHE A 35 -4.28 -9.27 25.11
C PHE A 35 -5.53 -9.41 24.23
N ALA A 36 -5.94 -10.63 23.91
CA ALA A 36 -7.32 -10.91 23.51
C ALA A 36 -8.09 -11.44 24.75
N GLU A 37 -9.33 -10.99 24.92
CA GLU A 37 -10.28 -11.56 25.87
C GLU A 37 -10.40 -13.07 25.65
N PRO A 38 -10.65 -13.88 26.70
CA PRO A 38 -10.73 -15.34 26.54
C PRO A 38 -11.95 -15.73 25.70
N GLY A 39 -11.73 -16.28 24.53
CA GLY A 39 -12.82 -16.80 23.66
C GLY A 39 -12.56 -16.71 22.16
N TRP A 40 -11.51 -16.06 21.72
CA TRP A 40 -11.25 -15.83 20.29
C TRP A 40 -10.52 -17.04 19.68
N GLY A 41 -11.18 -17.70 18.71
CA GLY A 41 -10.58 -18.76 17.91
C GLY A 41 -9.83 -18.18 16.73
N ILE A 42 -8.55 -18.53 16.56
CA ILE A 42 -7.85 -18.32 15.28
C ILE A 42 -7.68 -19.66 14.62
N GLY A 43 -8.15 -19.75 13.37
CA GLY A 43 -7.86 -20.83 12.47
C GLY A 43 -6.79 -20.43 11.46
N PHE A 44 -5.92 -21.37 11.08
CA PHE A 44 -5.02 -21.16 9.96
C PHE A 44 -5.00 -22.40 9.08
N THR A 45 -4.83 -22.15 7.78
CA THR A 45 -4.65 -23.21 6.78
C THR A 45 -3.53 -22.80 5.83
N ALA A 46 -2.72 -23.78 5.42
CA ALA A 46 -1.76 -23.57 4.34
C ALA A 46 -2.31 -24.26 3.09
N ALA A 47 -2.51 -23.51 2.02
CA ALA A 47 -3.00 -24.01 0.74
C ALA A 47 -2.37 -23.21 -0.40
N GLU A 48 -2.03 -23.88 -1.49
CA GLU A 48 -1.58 -23.27 -2.76
C GLU A 48 -0.44 -22.25 -2.63
N GLY A 49 0.47 -22.43 -1.65
CA GLY A 49 1.58 -21.52 -1.43
C GLY A 49 1.24 -20.29 -0.57
N GLU A 50 0.04 -20.23 -0.01
CA GLU A 50 -0.38 -19.17 0.91
C GLU A 50 -0.63 -19.72 2.31
N LEU A 51 -0.38 -18.90 3.32
CA LEU A 51 -0.79 -19.09 4.69
C LEU A 51 -2.01 -18.20 4.96
N VAL A 52 -3.13 -18.84 5.27
CA VAL A 52 -4.40 -18.15 5.49
C VAL A 52 -4.73 -18.14 6.97
N PHE A 53 -4.96 -16.97 7.53
CA PHE A 53 -5.40 -16.74 8.90
C PHE A 53 -6.89 -16.40 8.90
N ARG A 54 -7.64 -17.00 9.83
CA ARG A 54 -9.03 -16.62 10.11
C ARG A 54 -9.17 -16.27 11.57
N PHE A 55 -9.75 -15.11 11.84
CA PHE A 55 -10.00 -14.66 13.20
C PHE A 55 -11.31 -13.89 13.30
N GLU A 56 -11.98 -14.02 14.45
CA GLU A 56 -13.22 -13.30 14.70
C GLU A 56 -12.94 -11.83 14.98
N THR A 57 -13.83 -10.96 14.51
CA THR A 57 -13.72 -9.53 14.73
C THR A 57 -14.98 -8.98 15.39
N ALA A 58 -14.85 -7.85 16.08
CA ALA A 58 -15.97 -7.04 16.54
C ALA A 58 -16.19 -5.87 15.58
N ASP A 59 -17.44 -5.52 15.34
CA ASP A 59 -17.84 -4.42 14.49
C ASP A 59 -17.19 -3.08 14.93
N GLY A 60 -16.58 -2.36 13.99
CA GLY A 60 -15.90 -1.08 14.23
C GLY A 60 -14.61 -1.14 15.04
N MET A 61 -14.14 -2.34 15.42
CA MET A 61 -12.86 -2.51 16.11
C MET A 61 -11.72 -2.63 15.12
N LEU A 62 -10.62 -1.90 15.35
CA LEU A 62 -9.42 -2.02 14.52
C LEU A 62 -8.51 -3.15 15.00
N TYR A 63 -7.99 -3.90 14.05
CA TYR A 63 -7.06 -5.00 14.25
C TYR A 63 -5.80 -4.79 13.46
N ARG A 64 -4.64 -4.99 14.11
CA ARG A 64 -3.34 -4.95 13.46
C ARG A 64 -2.77 -6.36 13.35
N ILE A 65 -2.45 -6.76 12.13
CA ILE A 65 -1.71 -7.99 11.83
C ILE A 65 -0.24 -7.61 11.80
N GLU A 66 0.57 -8.35 12.56
CA GLU A 66 2.01 -8.11 12.68
C GLU A 66 2.79 -9.40 12.48
N SER A 67 4.02 -9.30 11.99
CA SER A 67 4.94 -10.43 11.87
C SER A 67 6.27 -10.18 12.58
N SER A 68 6.94 -11.27 12.93
CA SER A 68 8.26 -11.26 13.53
C SER A 68 9.08 -12.46 13.05
N HIS A 69 10.39 -12.34 13.05
CA HIS A 69 11.33 -13.44 12.81
C HIS A 69 12.00 -13.94 14.10
N ASP A 70 11.89 -13.17 15.20
CA ASP A 70 12.61 -13.41 16.47
C ASP A 70 11.69 -13.42 17.71
N LEU A 71 10.38 -13.11 17.56
CA LEU A 71 9.40 -12.92 18.64
C LEU A 71 9.66 -11.69 19.54
N GLU A 72 10.67 -10.89 19.24
CA GLU A 72 11.04 -9.68 19.99
C GLU A 72 10.65 -8.44 19.20
N SER A 73 11.04 -8.39 17.91
CA SER A 73 10.76 -7.28 17.00
C SER A 73 9.53 -7.61 16.16
N TRP A 74 8.45 -6.85 16.36
CA TRP A 74 7.19 -7.02 15.63
C TRP A 74 6.98 -5.87 14.66
N HIS A 75 6.77 -6.23 13.40
CA HIS A 75 6.51 -5.29 12.32
C HIS A 75 5.05 -5.39 11.87
N PRO A 76 4.34 -4.27 11.79
CA PRO A 76 2.97 -4.27 11.29
C PRO A 76 2.97 -4.66 9.81
N ILE A 77 1.98 -5.47 9.42
CA ILE A 77 1.74 -5.85 8.04
C ILE A 77 0.52 -5.10 7.52
N ARG A 78 -0.56 -5.11 8.31
CA ARG A 78 -1.84 -4.53 7.91
C ARG A 78 -2.68 -4.13 9.13
N THR A 79 -3.43 -3.03 8.99
CA THR A 79 -4.51 -2.67 9.90
C THR A 79 -5.84 -2.79 9.16
N ILE A 80 -6.81 -3.44 9.78
CA ILE A 80 -8.15 -3.67 9.23
C ILE A 80 -9.20 -3.28 10.27
N GLU A 81 -10.39 -2.89 9.80
CA GLU A 81 -11.56 -2.70 10.64
C GLU A 81 -12.40 -3.97 10.63
N GLY A 82 -12.83 -4.41 11.81
CA GLY A 82 -13.70 -5.56 11.95
C GLY A 82 -15.15 -5.19 11.62
N ASP A 83 -15.89 -6.13 11.07
CA ASP A 83 -17.30 -6.01 10.70
C ASP A 83 -18.21 -6.92 11.54
N GLY A 84 -17.69 -7.47 12.64
CA GLY A 84 -18.42 -8.40 13.51
C GLY A 84 -18.46 -9.83 12.96
N THR A 85 -17.75 -10.13 11.88
CA THR A 85 -17.64 -11.48 11.30
C THR A 85 -16.23 -12.06 11.43
N THR A 86 -16.04 -13.28 10.94
CA THR A 86 -14.71 -13.88 10.81
C THR A 86 -14.00 -13.30 9.60
N MET A 87 -12.88 -12.61 9.83
CA MET A 87 -12.03 -12.10 8.78
C MET A 87 -10.95 -13.08 8.37
N GLU A 88 -10.57 -13.00 7.11
CA GLU A 88 -9.52 -13.81 6.51
C GLU A 88 -8.39 -12.89 6.01
N TYR A 89 -7.17 -13.29 6.32
CA TYR A 89 -5.96 -12.67 5.80
C TYR A 89 -5.04 -13.73 5.23
N SER A 90 -4.54 -13.55 4.02
CA SER A 90 -3.57 -14.45 3.40
C SER A 90 -2.20 -13.79 3.27
N GLU A 91 -1.17 -14.60 3.44
CA GLU A 91 0.24 -14.23 3.30
C GLU A 91 0.94 -15.26 2.42
N PRO A 92 1.67 -14.87 1.38
CA PRO A 92 2.46 -15.79 0.58
C PRO A 92 3.51 -16.53 1.43
N ILE A 93 3.66 -17.84 1.21
CA ILE A 93 4.68 -18.64 1.87
C ILE A 93 6.00 -18.47 1.12
N ASP A 94 6.93 -17.69 1.67
CA ASP A 94 8.31 -17.64 1.16
C ASP A 94 9.13 -18.81 1.70
N SER A 95 9.41 -19.78 0.84
CA SER A 95 10.21 -20.96 1.18
C SER A 95 11.68 -20.64 1.55
N LYS A 96 12.15 -19.42 1.30
CA LYS A 96 13.50 -18.95 1.67
C LYS A 96 13.55 -18.45 3.12
N VAL A 97 12.40 -18.18 3.73
CA VAL A 97 12.29 -17.71 5.11
C VAL A 97 12.23 -18.91 6.04
N GLY A 98 13.21 -19.06 6.92
CA GLY A 98 13.31 -20.21 7.81
C GLY A 98 12.21 -20.29 8.88
N GLN A 99 11.76 -19.14 9.39
CA GLN A 99 10.63 -19.01 10.32
C GLN A 99 10.06 -17.60 10.26
N LYS A 100 8.73 -17.50 10.39
CA LYS A 100 8.00 -16.25 10.51
C LYS A 100 6.85 -16.44 11.49
N PHE A 101 6.72 -15.52 12.42
CA PHE A 101 5.67 -15.51 13.44
C PHE A 101 4.67 -14.43 13.11
N PHE A 102 3.42 -14.63 13.49
CA PHE A 102 2.35 -13.67 13.28
C PHE A 102 1.56 -13.46 14.56
N ARG A 103 1.02 -12.25 14.73
CA ARG A 103 0.03 -11.96 15.75
C ARG A 103 -1.02 -10.99 15.23
N VAL A 104 -2.20 -11.04 15.84
CA VAL A 104 -3.27 -10.07 15.64
C VAL A 104 -3.47 -9.34 16.96
N ALA A 105 -3.41 -8.03 16.93
CA ALA A 105 -3.64 -7.16 18.08
C ALA A 105 -4.86 -6.29 17.83
N SER A 106 -5.79 -6.22 18.79
CA SER A 106 -6.84 -5.19 18.77
C SER A 106 -6.27 -3.83 19.13
N LEU A 107 -6.68 -2.80 18.42
CA LEU A 107 -6.27 -1.42 18.66
C LEU A 107 -7.41 -0.66 19.34
N THR A 108 -7.06 0.26 20.25
CA THR A 108 -8.06 1.17 20.83
C THR A 108 -8.61 2.07 19.73
N ALA A 109 -9.94 2.17 19.64
CA ALA A 109 -10.63 3.00 18.67
C ALA A 109 -10.13 4.46 18.69
N GLY A 110 -9.89 5.04 17.51
CA GLY A 110 -9.80 6.48 17.33
C GLY A 110 -8.52 7.09 16.78
N THR A 111 -7.44 6.31 16.45
CA THR A 111 -6.19 6.92 15.97
C THR A 111 -5.47 6.19 14.84
N ALA A 112 -5.84 4.98 14.49
CA ALA A 112 -5.14 4.21 13.46
C ALA A 112 -5.95 4.15 12.17
N LEU A 113 -5.34 4.51 11.05
CA LEU A 113 -5.91 4.25 9.74
C LEU A 113 -5.79 2.75 9.40
N THR A 114 -6.76 2.24 8.66
CA THR A 114 -6.64 0.93 8.01
C THR A 114 -5.61 0.99 6.90
N GLY A 115 -5.05 -0.15 6.50
CA GLY A 115 -4.11 -0.20 5.38
C GLY A 115 -2.97 -1.19 5.57
N ASP A 116 -2.12 -1.24 4.56
CA ASP A 116 -0.92 -2.08 4.55
C ASP A 116 0.29 -1.33 5.09
N PHE A 117 1.27 -2.07 5.59
CA PHE A 117 2.52 -1.50 6.03
C PHE A 117 3.69 -1.92 5.12
N LEU A 118 4.55 -0.96 4.83
CA LEU A 118 5.85 -1.18 4.22
C LEU A 118 6.93 -0.94 5.29
N VAL A 119 7.67 -2.00 5.61
CA VAL A 119 8.78 -1.91 6.55
C VAL A 119 9.96 -1.18 5.91
N THR A 120 10.48 -0.17 6.60
CA THR A 120 11.69 0.56 6.19
C THR A 120 12.73 0.57 7.31
N ASN A 121 13.96 0.94 6.99
CA ASN A 121 15.02 1.09 7.99
C ASN A 121 14.89 2.36 8.87
N SER A 122 13.87 3.18 8.62
CA SER A 122 13.63 4.46 9.31
C SER A 122 12.18 4.62 9.77
N GLY A 123 11.50 3.52 10.11
CA GLY A 123 10.10 3.48 10.51
C GLY A 123 9.19 2.92 9.42
N ASP A 124 8.07 2.34 9.84
CA ASP A 124 7.13 1.70 8.92
C ASP A 124 6.22 2.73 8.24
N VAL A 125 5.96 2.53 6.95
CA VAL A 125 5.05 3.36 6.17
C VAL A 125 3.69 2.67 6.12
N LEU A 126 2.65 3.29 6.66
CA LEU A 126 1.26 2.88 6.44
C LEU A 126 0.81 3.38 5.06
N ILE A 127 0.16 2.53 4.29
CA ILE A 127 -0.44 2.83 2.99
C ILE A 127 -1.95 2.63 3.11
N HIS A 128 -2.73 3.70 2.98
CA HIS A 128 -4.17 3.72 3.15
C HIS A 128 -4.86 4.17 1.85
N PRO A 129 -5.57 3.27 1.13
CA PRO A 129 -6.38 3.60 -0.05
C PRO A 129 -7.52 4.56 0.29
N ILE A 130 -7.87 5.46 -0.63
CA ILE A 130 -9.03 6.36 -0.49
C ILE A 130 -10.03 6.14 -1.63
N ASP A 131 -9.68 6.53 -2.84
CA ASP A 131 -10.50 6.37 -4.05
C ASP A 131 -9.63 6.66 -5.29
N HIS A 132 -9.82 5.87 -6.32
CA HIS A 132 -9.22 6.08 -7.64
C HIS A 132 -7.69 6.18 -7.60
N ALA A 133 -7.11 7.38 -7.76
CA ALA A 133 -5.68 7.63 -7.61
C ALA A 133 -5.30 8.22 -6.25
N SER A 134 -6.31 8.55 -5.42
CA SER A 134 -6.08 9.13 -4.10
C SER A 134 -5.75 8.06 -3.06
N PHE A 135 -4.64 8.25 -2.35
CA PHE A 135 -4.28 7.46 -1.19
C PHE A 135 -3.41 8.27 -0.22
N VAL A 136 -3.25 7.76 0.98
CA VAL A 136 -2.46 8.38 2.03
C VAL A 136 -1.36 7.45 2.48
N MET A 137 -0.17 8.00 2.68
CA MET A 137 0.91 7.34 3.40
C MET A 137 1.15 8.06 4.72
N GLN A 138 1.39 7.28 5.78
CA GLN A 138 1.85 7.83 7.07
C GLN A 138 3.23 7.26 7.41
N TRP A 139 4.15 8.14 7.77
CA TRP A 139 5.51 7.78 8.16
C TRP A 139 6.04 8.78 9.18
N GLU A 140 6.51 8.29 10.34
CA GLU A 140 7.16 9.11 11.40
C GLU A 140 6.39 10.41 11.74
N GLY A 141 5.06 10.31 11.81
CA GLY A 141 4.19 11.43 12.13
C GLY A 141 3.90 12.38 10.95
N LEU A 142 4.46 12.13 9.77
CA LEU A 142 4.10 12.82 8.53
C LEU A 142 2.91 12.14 7.86
N THR A 143 2.01 12.94 7.31
CA THR A 143 0.89 12.47 6.45
C THR A 143 1.11 12.97 5.03
N ILE A 144 1.27 12.03 4.10
CA ILE A 144 1.59 12.25 2.70
C ILE A 144 0.38 11.84 1.86
N TYR A 145 -0.13 12.73 1.04
CA TYR A 145 -1.28 12.49 0.18
C TYR A 145 -0.85 12.43 -1.29
N ASN A 146 -1.33 11.42 -2.01
CA ASN A 146 -1.22 11.36 -3.47
C ASN A 146 -2.55 11.73 -4.10
N ASP A 147 -2.53 12.67 -5.06
CA ASP A 147 -3.67 13.10 -5.89
C ASP A 147 -4.99 13.26 -5.12
N PRO A 148 -5.06 14.07 -4.03
CA PRO A 148 -6.23 14.12 -3.19
C PRO A 148 -7.41 14.85 -3.85
N VAL A 149 -8.50 14.11 -4.07
CA VAL A 149 -9.77 14.60 -4.63
C VAL A 149 -10.96 14.10 -3.80
N GLY A 150 -12.19 14.46 -4.15
CA GLY A 150 -13.41 13.99 -3.46
C GLY A 150 -13.88 14.86 -2.31
N GLY A 151 -13.19 15.99 -2.02
CA GLY A 151 -13.58 16.92 -0.95
C GLY A 151 -13.15 16.45 0.45
N ALA A 152 -13.45 17.24 1.48
CA ALA A 152 -13.06 16.95 2.86
C ALA A 152 -13.66 15.64 3.40
N ALA A 153 -14.85 15.26 2.93
CA ALA A 153 -15.55 14.08 3.42
C ALA A 153 -14.84 12.76 3.06
N ALA A 154 -14.09 12.74 1.95
CA ALA A 154 -13.30 11.57 1.57
C ALA A 154 -12.09 11.30 2.51
N PHE A 155 -11.74 12.28 3.34
CA PHE A 155 -10.57 12.24 4.22
C PHE A 155 -10.96 12.44 5.70
N THR A 156 -12.19 12.08 6.06
CA THR A 156 -12.66 12.12 7.45
C THR A 156 -11.77 11.21 8.31
N ASP A 157 -11.40 11.68 9.50
CA ASP A 157 -10.53 10.97 10.46
C ASP A 157 -9.08 10.73 10.01
N ILE A 158 -8.69 11.28 8.86
CA ILE A 158 -7.30 11.24 8.39
C ILE A 158 -6.59 12.55 8.80
N PRO A 159 -5.39 12.48 9.42
CA PRO A 159 -4.67 13.68 9.80
C PRO A 159 -4.38 14.61 8.62
N PRO A 160 -4.42 15.94 8.80
CA PRO A 160 -4.13 16.88 7.72
C PRO A 160 -2.75 16.69 7.10
N ALA A 161 -2.65 16.97 5.78
CA ALA A 161 -1.48 16.73 4.97
C ALA A 161 -0.27 17.58 5.37
N ASP A 162 0.88 16.94 5.52
CA ASP A 162 2.22 17.56 5.58
C ASP A 162 2.82 17.71 4.18
N LEU A 163 2.62 16.68 3.32
CA LEU A 163 3.06 16.66 1.92
C LEU A 163 1.90 16.23 1.03
N ILE A 164 1.76 16.91 -0.11
CA ILE A 164 0.80 16.54 -1.16
C ILE A 164 1.57 16.39 -2.47
N LEU A 165 1.38 15.28 -3.14
CA LEU A 165 1.88 15.02 -4.48
C LEU A 165 0.70 15.13 -5.45
N VAL A 166 0.87 15.86 -6.56
CA VAL A 166 -0.14 15.98 -7.62
C VAL A 166 0.50 15.63 -8.94
N GLY A 167 0.04 14.57 -9.58
CA GLY A 167 0.62 14.07 -10.83
C GLY A 167 0.24 14.92 -12.04
N HIS A 168 -1.01 15.36 -12.14
CA HIS A 168 -1.48 16.16 -13.25
C HIS A 168 -2.79 16.92 -12.94
N ARG A 169 -3.30 17.67 -13.92
CA ARG A 169 -4.37 18.68 -13.74
C ARG A 169 -5.81 18.16 -13.82
N HIS A 170 -6.08 16.93 -14.23
CA HIS A 170 -7.45 16.43 -14.38
C HIS A 170 -8.16 16.36 -13.03
N GLY A 171 -9.50 16.47 -13.07
CA GLY A 171 -10.31 16.64 -11.86
C GLY A 171 -10.34 15.43 -10.92
N ASP A 172 -9.91 14.29 -11.39
CA ASP A 172 -9.72 13.03 -10.65
C ASP A 172 -8.33 12.89 -10.00
N HIS A 173 -7.43 13.91 -10.22
CA HIS A 173 -6.09 13.99 -9.59
C HIS A 173 -5.83 15.33 -8.91
N PHE A 174 -6.47 16.41 -9.37
CA PHE A 174 -6.27 17.74 -8.83
C PHE A 174 -7.57 18.44 -8.44
N SER A 175 -7.72 18.73 -7.16
CA SER A 175 -8.80 19.53 -6.61
C SER A 175 -8.26 20.57 -5.62
N ALA A 176 -8.19 21.82 -6.02
CA ALA A 176 -7.74 22.90 -5.14
C ALA A 176 -8.62 23.06 -3.89
N SER A 177 -9.94 22.79 -3.99
CA SER A 177 -10.87 22.82 -2.84
C SER A 177 -10.58 21.70 -1.87
N THR A 178 -10.35 20.47 -2.35
CA THR A 178 -9.96 19.34 -1.50
C THR A 178 -8.64 19.63 -0.79
N ILE A 179 -7.60 20.04 -1.54
CA ILE A 179 -6.30 20.40 -0.98
C ILE A 179 -6.43 21.44 0.15
N ASN A 180 -7.21 22.51 -0.07
CA ASN A 180 -7.43 23.52 0.96
C ASN A 180 -8.14 23.00 2.21
N ALA A 181 -8.99 21.99 2.08
CA ALA A 181 -9.74 21.43 3.19
C ALA A 181 -8.92 20.47 4.07
N ILE A 182 -7.92 19.78 3.47
CA ILE A 182 -7.17 18.70 4.15
C ILE A 182 -5.73 19.08 4.52
N ARG A 183 -5.21 20.22 4.07
CA ARG A 183 -3.83 20.61 4.29
C ARG A 183 -3.57 21.21 5.66
N LYS A 184 -2.36 21.05 6.18
CA LYS A 184 -1.80 21.91 7.24
C LYS A 184 -1.44 23.29 6.68
N ASP A 185 -1.32 24.29 7.53
CA ASP A 185 -0.91 25.64 7.10
C ASP A 185 0.51 25.67 6.49
N ASN A 186 1.39 24.80 6.97
CA ASN A 186 2.77 24.66 6.51
C ASN A 186 2.96 23.53 5.50
N VAL A 187 1.89 23.02 4.89
CA VAL A 187 1.93 21.92 3.90
C VAL A 187 3.00 22.19 2.83
N ARG A 188 3.63 21.13 2.36
CA ARG A 188 4.44 21.13 1.15
C ARG A 188 3.68 20.46 0.03
N ILE A 189 3.77 21.01 -1.18
CA ILE A 189 3.13 20.45 -2.36
C ILE A 189 4.20 20.24 -3.42
N ILE A 190 4.17 19.11 -4.11
CA ILE A 190 4.97 18.85 -5.31
C ILE A 190 4.00 18.63 -6.46
N ALA A 191 4.22 19.32 -7.56
CA ALA A 191 3.34 19.25 -8.72
C ALA A 191 4.11 19.65 -10.00
N PRO A 192 3.65 19.25 -11.21
CA PRO A 192 4.16 19.78 -12.46
C PRO A 192 3.70 21.21 -12.70
N GLN A 193 4.38 21.91 -13.61
CA GLN A 193 4.12 23.33 -13.93
C GLN A 193 2.66 23.59 -14.33
N ASP A 194 2.02 22.67 -15.05
CA ASP A 194 0.63 22.84 -15.50
C ASP A 194 -0.37 22.85 -14.34
N VAL A 195 -0.14 22.06 -13.30
CA VAL A 195 -0.92 22.07 -12.05
C VAL A 195 -0.65 23.35 -11.27
N PHE A 196 0.62 23.72 -11.11
CA PHE A 196 1.03 24.96 -10.42
C PHE A 196 0.31 26.19 -10.98
N ASN A 197 0.22 26.31 -12.31
CA ASN A 197 -0.43 27.45 -12.98
C ASN A 197 -1.95 27.54 -12.69
N ARG A 198 -2.56 26.48 -12.16
CA ARG A 198 -3.99 26.43 -11.80
C ARG A 198 -4.26 26.63 -10.32
N MET A 199 -3.21 26.70 -9.53
CA MET A 199 -3.29 26.92 -8.09
C MET A 199 -3.48 28.40 -7.75
N SER A 200 -4.12 28.67 -6.62
CA SER A 200 -4.13 30.01 -6.02
C SER A 200 -2.73 30.41 -5.58
N ALA A 201 -2.47 31.72 -5.43
CA ALA A 201 -1.20 32.22 -4.92
C ALA A 201 -0.79 31.59 -3.57
N THR A 202 -1.77 31.28 -2.71
CA THR A 202 -1.52 30.60 -1.43
C THR A 202 -0.98 29.20 -1.63
N LEU A 203 -1.54 28.40 -2.53
CA LEU A 203 -1.05 27.06 -2.82
C LEU A 203 0.28 27.11 -3.58
N GLN A 204 0.42 28.04 -4.54
CA GLN A 204 1.68 28.25 -5.27
C GLN A 204 2.86 28.54 -4.34
N SER A 205 2.65 29.36 -3.29
CA SER A 205 3.70 29.65 -2.31
C SER A 205 4.16 28.44 -1.48
N ARG A 206 3.42 27.33 -1.52
CA ARG A 206 3.71 26.06 -0.85
C ARG A 206 4.20 24.96 -1.79
N THR A 207 4.21 25.25 -3.10
CA THR A 207 4.46 24.25 -4.14
C THR A 207 5.89 24.34 -4.67
N THR A 208 6.56 23.21 -4.68
CA THR A 208 7.77 22.95 -5.46
C THR A 208 7.35 22.37 -6.80
N VAL A 209 7.70 23.04 -7.88
CA VAL A 209 7.46 22.54 -9.22
C VAL A 209 8.57 21.58 -9.59
N LEU A 210 8.20 20.40 -10.09
CA LEU A 210 9.13 19.44 -10.68
C LEU A 210 8.67 19.09 -12.10
N GLY A 211 9.61 19.10 -13.03
CA GLY A 211 9.46 18.49 -14.35
C GLY A 211 10.00 17.05 -14.37
N ASN A 212 9.70 16.31 -15.44
CA ASN A 212 10.21 14.96 -15.61
C ASN A 212 11.74 14.91 -15.51
N GLY A 213 12.27 14.00 -14.68
CA GLY A 213 13.69 13.83 -14.43
C GLY A 213 14.26 14.76 -13.35
N GLU A 214 13.46 15.65 -12.78
CA GLU A 214 13.88 16.50 -11.67
C GLU A 214 13.57 15.83 -10.32
N SER A 215 14.30 16.24 -9.29
CA SER A 215 14.19 15.71 -7.92
C SER A 215 14.16 16.83 -6.90
N ALA A 216 13.48 16.61 -5.78
CA ALA A 216 13.51 17.49 -4.62
C ALA A 216 13.62 16.69 -3.33
N THR A 217 14.31 17.28 -2.33
CA THR A 217 14.24 16.79 -0.95
C THR A 217 13.27 17.66 -0.17
N VAL A 218 12.24 17.05 0.39
CA VAL A 218 11.20 17.72 1.16
C VAL A 218 10.84 16.91 2.40
N LEU A 219 10.81 17.54 3.58
CA LEU A 219 10.51 16.90 4.86
C LEU A 219 11.36 15.64 5.15
N GLY A 220 12.60 15.60 4.67
CA GLY A 220 13.50 14.46 4.82
C GLY A 220 13.29 13.34 3.78
N LEU A 221 12.33 13.49 2.87
CA LEU A 221 12.03 12.56 1.78
C LEU A 221 12.66 13.03 0.48
N THR A 222 13.13 12.10 -0.36
CA THR A 222 13.49 12.41 -1.75
C THR A 222 12.31 12.07 -2.64
N VAL A 223 11.92 13.00 -3.51
CA VAL A 223 10.86 12.85 -4.50
C VAL A 223 11.43 13.09 -5.88
N ASP A 224 11.42 12.05 -6.71
CA ASP A 224 11.85 12.10 -8.10
C ASP A 224 10.60 12.16 -8.99
N ALA A 225 10.52 13.14 -9.89
CA ALA A 225 9.47 13.22 -10.88
C ALA A 225 9.87 12.41 -12.12
N VAL A 226 9.04 11.44 -12.48
CA VAL A 226 9.26 10.58 -13.65
C VAL A 226 8.21 10.82 -14.72
N PRO A 227 8.49 10.54 -16.00
CA PRO A 227 7.52 10.74 -17.07
C PRO A 227 6.22 9.96 -16.84
N SER A 228 5.09 10.65 -17.01
CA SER A 228 3.76 10.06 -17.03
C SER A 228 3.05 10.64 -18.25
N TYR A 229 2.89 9.83 -19.31
CA TYR A 229 2.28 10.30 -20.56
C TYR A 229 1.58 9.16 -21.32
N ASN A 230 0.60 9.55 -22.14
CA ASN A 230 -0.15 8.70 -23.07
C ASN A 230 -0.86 9.56 -24.12
N ALA A 231 -1.82 9.01 -24.85
CA ALA A 231 -2.57 9.75 -25.89
C ALA A 231 -3.32 10.99 -25.34
N ASN A 232 -3.72 10.99 -24.08
CA ASN A 232 -4.42 12.10 -23.40
C ASN A 232 -3.49 13.01 -22.58
N HIS A 233 -2.28 12.57 -22.34
CA HIS A 233 -1.28 13.17 -21.48
C HIS A 233 0.00 13.45 -22.30
N PRO A 234 0.25 14.72 -22.74
CA PRO A 234 1.43 15.05 -23.53
C PRO A 234 2.74 14.74 -22.80
N VAL A 235 3.73 14.29 -23.55
CA VAL A 235 5.09 14.07 -23.06
C VAL A 235 5.64 15.34 -22.39
N GLY A 236 6.24 15.18 -21.21
CA GLY A 236 6.91 16.25 -20.47
C GLY A 236 5.99 17.19 -19.69
N ARG A 237 4.65 16.98 -19.71
CA ARG A 237 3.70 17.81 -18.98
C ARG A 237 3.36 17.29 -17.60
N ASP A 238 3.14 15.99 -17.48
CA ASP A 238 2.59 15.32 -16.30
C ASP A 238 3.63 14.42 -15.66
N ASN A 239 3.51 14.18 -14.37
CA ASN A 239 4.44 13.39 -13.57
C ASN A 239 3.80 12.13 -13.00
N GLY A 240 4.55 11.02 -13.03
CA GLY A 240 4.57 10.07 -11.96
C GLY A 240 5.62 10.47 -10.92
N TYR A 241 5.64 9.83 -9.78
CA TYR A 241 6.62 10.12 -8.72
C TYR A 241 7.26 8.85 -8.17
N ILE A 242 8.53 8.95 -7.78
CA ILE A 242 9.16 7.98 -6.90
C ILE A 242 9.48 8.70 -5.60
N VAL A 243 8.88 8.25 -4.50
CA VAL A 243 9.20 8.76 -3.16
C VAL A 243 10.12 7.77 -2.47
N THR A 244 11.28 8.26 -2.03
CA THR A 244 12.20 7.46 -1.22
C THR A 244 11.96 7.77 0.26
N ILE A 245 11.60 6.73 1.01
CA ILE A 245 11.36 6.76 2.46
C ILE A 245 12.28 5.72 3.11
N GLY A 246 13.26 6.20 3.88
CA GLY A 246 14.31 5.32 4.38
C GLY A 246 15.07 4.65 3.25
N ASP A 247 15.07 3.31 3.24
CA ASP A 247 15.71 2.48 2.20
C ASP A 247 14.70 2.01 1.13
N ARG A 248 13.47 2.53 1.12
CA ARG A 248 12.40 2.07 0.22
C ARG A 248 12.04 3.11 -0.82
N ARG A 249 11.84 2.64 -2.05
CA ARG A 249 11.42 3.42 -3.20
C ARG A 249 9.99 3.07 -3.59
N ILE A 250 9.10 4.06 -3.52
CA ILE A 250 7.66 3.92 -3.75
C ILE A 250 7.31 4.69 -5.03
N TYR A 251 6.89 3.98 -6.06
CA TYR A 251 6.52 4.54 -7.35
C TYR A 251 5.00 4.72 -7.47
N MET A 252 4.55 5.91 -7.84
CA MET A 252 3.20 6.25 -8.25
C MET A 252 3.21 6.60 -9.73
N SER A 253 2.48 5.83 -10.55
CA SER A 253 2.56 5.96 -12.00
C SER A 253 1.92 7.23 -12.56
N GLY A 254 0.97 7.83 -11.82
CA GLY A 254 0.05 8.78 -12.41
C GLY A 254 -0.72 8.14 -13.58
N ASP A 255 -1.26 8.97 -14.47
CA ASP A 255 -1.97 8.52 -15.67
C ASP A 255 -1.01 8.25 -16.83
N THR A 256 -0.14 7.28 -16.67
CA THR A 256 0.79 6.89 -17.72
C THR A 256 0.18 5.86 -18.67
N GLY A 257 0.68 5.85 -19.90
CA GLY A 257 0.57 4.70 -20.79
C GLY A 257 1.70 3.70 -20.56
N ASP A 258 1.77 2.72 -21.44
CA ASP A 258 2.85 1.76 -21.51
C ASP A 258 4.10 2.41 -22.16
N VAL A 259 4.93 3.04 -21.34
CA VAL A 259 6.07 3.85 -21.79
C VAL A 259 7.41 3.23 -21.41
N ALA A 260 8.44 3.52 -22.22
CA ALA A 260 9.76 2.92 -22.05
C ALA A 260 10.42 3.32 -20.72
N GLU A 261 10.21 4.55 -20.27
CA GLU A 261 10.78 5.07 -19.03
C GLU A 261 10.23 4.33 -17.81
N MET A 262 8.93 4.00 -17.79
CA MET A 262 8.35 3.18 -16.71
C MET A 262 8.93 1.76 -16.71
N ARG A 263 9.04 1.14 -17.90
CA ARG A 263 9.60 -0.21 -18.03
C ARG A 263 11.08 -0.30 -17.62
N ALA A 264 11.82 0.82 -17.73
CA ALA A 264 13.22 0.92 -17.36
C ALA A 264 13.47 1.24 -15.88
N LEU A 265 12.44 1.44 -15.06
CA LEU A 265 12.59 1.68 -13.63
C LEU A 265 13.33 0.52 -12.95
N GLN A 266 14.17 0.86 -11.98
CA GLN A 266 14.97 -0.11 -11.22
C GLN A 266 14.78 0.10 -9.72
N ASP A 267 14.95 -0.97 -8.96
CA ASP A 267 14.95 -0.96 -7.49
C ASP A 267 13.69 -0.32 -6.89
N ILE A 268 12.52 -0.67 -7.43
CA ILE A 268 11.23 -0.23 -6.92
C ILE A 268 10.74 -1.25 -5.88
N ASP A 269 10.53 -0.80 -4.64
CA ASP A 269 9.99 -1.65 -3.58
C ASP A 269 8.47 -1.76 -3.68
N VAL A 270 7.77 -0.65 -3.92
CA VAL A 270 6.32 -0.61 -4.08
C VAL A 270 5.95 0.19 -5.31
N ALA A 271 5.03 -0.29 -6.12
CA ALA A 271 4.48 0.43 -7.25
C ALA A 271 2.95 0.51 -7.17
N PHE A 272 2.41 1.71 -7.42
CA PHE A 272 1.00 1.95 -7.69
C PHE A 272 0.86 2.15 -9.19
N LEU A 273 0.15 1.24 -9.88
CA LEU A 273 0.08 1.22 -11.34
C LEU A 273 -1.35 1.35 -11.83
N CYS A 274 -1.61 2.38 -12.64
CA CYS A 274 -2.90 2.63 -13.27
C CYS A 274 -3.21 1.61 -14.36
N MET A 275 -4.50 1.29 -14.54
CA MET A 275 -4.96 0.37 -15.59
C MET A 275 -6.44 0.57 -15.94
N ASN A 276 -6.81 1.76 -16.40
CA ASN A 276 -8.17 2.06 -16.84
C ASN A 276 -8.22 2.48 -18.31
N ILE A 277 -9.01 1.78 -19.09
CA ILE A 277 -9.18 2.09 -20.50
C ILE A 277 -10.42 3.01 -20.73
N PRO A 278 -10.32 3.93 -21.73
CA PRO A 278 -9.23 4.14 -22.69
C PRO A 278 -8.18 5.17 -22.22
N PHE A 279 -8.17 5.54 -20.93
CA PHE A 279 -7.45 6.72 -20.43
C PHE A 279 -5.97 6.45 -20.15
N THR A 280 -5.62 5.23 -19.72
CA THR A 280 -4.25 4.85 -19.39
C THR A 280 -3.81 3.61 -20.17
N MET A 281 -3.53 2.51 -19.54
CA MET A 281 -3.12 1.27 -20.21
C MET A 281 -4.09 0.11 -19.92
N SER A 282 -4.09 -0.89 -20.76
CA SER A 282 -4.82 -2.14 -20.50
C SER A 282 -4.11 -2.98 -19.45
N ILE A 283 -4.84 -3.94 -18.85
CA ILE A 283 -4.26 -4.91 -17.90
C ILE A 283 -3.12 -5.73 -18.54
N ASP A 284 -3.20 -6.06 -19.84
CA ASP A 284 -2.14 -6.79 -20.53
C ASP A 284 -0.85 -5.97 -20.64
N HIS A 285 -0.95 -4.68 -20.94
CA HIS A 285 0.18 -3.76 -20.95
C HIS A 285 0.74 -3.53 -19.56
N ALA A 286 -0.11 -3.29 -18.56
CA ALA A 286 0.28 -3.11 -17.16
C ALA A 286 1.01 -4.35 -16.63
N ALA A 287 0.50 -5.56 -16.88
CA ALA A 287 1.15 -6.80 -16.46
C ALA A 287 2.49 -7.02 -17.20
N SER A 288 2.53 -6.72 -18.50
CA SER A 288 3.78 -6.81 -19.28
C SER A 288 4.84 -5.86 -18.74
N ALA A 289 4.48 -4.59 -18.47
CA ALA A 289 5.38 -3.62 -17.88
C ALA A 289 5.87 -4.04 -16.47
N THR A 290 4.95 -4.56 -15.63
CA THR A 290 5.29 -5.09 -14.30
C THR A 290 6.36 -6.18 -14.38
N ARG A 291 6.31 -7.07 -15.36
CA ARG A 291 7.34 -8.10 -15.58
C ARG A 291 8.69 -7.54 -16.03
N ASP A 292 8.73 -6.32 -16.60
CA ASP A 292 9.97 -5.68 -17.01
C ASP A 292 10.65 -4.95 -15.84
N PHE A 293 9.95 -4.02 -15.15
CA PHE A 293 10.55 -3.24 -14.06
C PHE A 293 10.53 -3.92 -12.69
N LYS A 294 9.75 -5.01 -12.54
CA LYS A 294 9.77 -5.95 -11.41
C LYS A 294 9.81 -5.29 -10.03
N PRO A 295 8.79 -4.51 -9.65
CA PRO A 295 8.73 -4.00 -8.29
C PRO A 295 8.56 -5.16 -7.31
N ARG A 296 8.96 -5.02 -6.05
CA ARG A 296 8.77 -6.08 -5.06
C ARG A 296 7.28 -6.29 -4.75
N VAL A 297 6.53 -5.18 -4.65
CA VAL A 297 5.08 -5.17 -4.43
C VAL A 297 4.44 -4.27 -5.47
N ILE A 298 3.30 -4.68 -6.02
CA ILE A 298 2.49 -3.86 -6.91
C ILE A 298 1.04 -3.78 -6.45
N TYR A 299 0.52 -2.55 -6.42
CA TYR A 299 -0.89 -2.25 -6.20
C TYR A 299 -1.50 -1.76 -7.50
N PRO A 300 -2.48 -2.49 -8.08
CA PRO A 300 -3.39 -1.88 -9.04
C PRO A 300 -4.14 -0.73 -8.36
N TYR A 301 -4.12 0.45 -8.97
CA TYR A 301 -4.93 1.59 -8.56
C TYR A 301 -5.46 2.27 -9.82
N HIS A 302 -6.40 3.22 -9.72
CA HIS A 302 -6.94 3.90 -10.88
C HIS A 302 -7.39 2.90 -11.98
N TYR A 303 -8.24 1.94 -11.59
CA TYR A 303 -8.66 0.83 -12.47
C TYR A 303 -10.17 0.86 -12.83
N ARG A 304 -10.88 1.97 -12.57
CA ARG A 304 -12.26 2.19 -13.00
C ARG A 304 -12.27 2.71 -14.43
N ASN A 305 -12.86 1.93 -15.35
CA ASN A 305 -12.97 2.25 -16.77
C ASN A 305 -14.00 3.37 -17.03
N GLN A 306 -14.02 3.90 -18.26
CA GLN A 306 -14.94 4.96 -18.67
C GLN A 306 -16.42 4.59 -18.53
N ASP A 307 -16.78 3.35 -18.73
CA ASP A 307 -18.14 2.84 -18.60
C ASP A 307 -18.56 2.55 -17.15
N GLY A 308 -17.70 2.83 -16.19
CA GLY A 308 -17.90 2.56 -14.78
C GLY A 308 -17.57 1.13 -14.34
N SER A 309 -17.21 0.24 -15.24
CA SER A 309 -16.70 -1.10 -14.91
C SER A 309 -15.30 -1.01 -14.31
N PHE A 310 -14.86 -2.06 -13.64
CA PHE A 310 -13.50 -2.17 -13.13
C PHE A 310 -12.67 -3.06 -14.05
N ALA A 311 -11.36 -2.77 -14.15
CA ALA A 311 -10.42 -3.69 -14.77
C ALA A 311 -10.40 -5.03 -14.03
N ASP A 312 -10.19 -6.13 -14.74
CA ASP A 312 -10.11 -7.47 -14.14
C ASP A 312 -8.77 -7.65 -13.42
N LEU A 313 -8.75 -7.35 -12.14
CA LEU A 313 -7.53 -7.40 -11.31
C LEU A 313 -7.02 -8.82 -11.10
N GLU A 314 -7.91 -9.82 -11.04
CA GLU A 314 -7.49 -11.22 -10.96
C GLU A 314 -6.79 -11.66 -12.26
N ARG A 315 -7.30 -11.21 -13.38
CA ARG A 315 -6.64 -11.41 -14.68
C ARG A 315 -5.28 -10.71 -14.73
N PHE A 316 -5.16 -9.50 -14.18
CA PHE A 316 -3.88 -8.81 -14.04
C PHE A 316 -2.88 -9.64 -13.22
N ARG A 317 -3.27 -10.14 -12.05
CA ARG A 317 -2.44 -10.99 -11.18
C ARG A 317 -1.95 -12.24 -11.92
N GLN A 318 -2.86 -12.94 -12.62
CA GLN A 318 -2.51 -14.11 -13.43
C GLN A 318 -1.52 -13.80 -14.56
N LEU A 319 -1.65 -12.63 -15.19
CA LEU A 319 -0.76 -12.18 -16.26
C LEU A 319 0.62 -11.76 -15.75
N VAL A 320 0.72 -11.23 -14.56
CA VAL A 320 2.02 -10.98 -13.90
C VAL A 320 2.73 -12.31 -13.66
N GLY A 321 2.06 -13.29 -13.08
CA GLY A 321 2.56 -14.64 -12.82
C GLY A 321 3.48 -14.71 -11.59
N ASP A 322 3.42 -15.81 -10.86
CA ASP A 322 4.12 -15.98 -9.57
C ASP A 322 5.64 -16.15 -9.74
N GLU A 323 6.09 -16.66 -10.89
CA GLU A 323 7.51 -16.88 -11.18
C GLU A 323 8.34 -15.59 -11.33
N VAL A 324 7.68 -14.45 -11.50
CA VAL A 324 8.36 -13.14 -11.65
C VAL A 324 8.92 -12.62 -10.33
N GLY A 325 8.39 -13.09 -9.21
CA GLY A 325 8.80 -12.68 -7.87
C GLY A 325 8.27 -11.30 -7.47
N VAL A 326 7.16 -10.87 -8.07
CA VAL A 326 6.41 -9.65 -7.77
C VAL A 326 5.18 -10.02 -6.94
N GLU A 327 5.01 -9.44 -5.77
CA GLU A 327 3.79 -9.58 -4.99
C GLU A 327 2.71 -8.64 -5.52
N VAL A 328 1.59 -9.19 -6.01
CA VAL A 328 0.43 -8.40 -6.47
C VAL A 328 -0.56 -8.28 -5.33
N ARG A 329 -0.73 -7.06 -4.79
CA ARG A 329 -1.69 -6.76 -3.71
C ARG A 329 -2.95 -6.15 -4.28
N LEU A 330 -4.03 -6.93 -4.29
CA LEU A 330 -5.35 -6.44 -4.65
C LEU A 330 -6.01 -5.82 -3.41
N ARG A 331 -6.42 -4.56 -3.53
CA ARG A 331 -7.10 -3.81 -2.46
C ARG A 331 -8.28 -3.04 -3.04
N ASP A 332 -9.27 -2.82 -2.21
CA ASP A 332 -10.43 -2.01 -2.59
C ASP A 332 -10.04 -0.52 -2.58
N TRP A 333 -10.22 0.12 -3.73
CA TRP A 333 -9.94 1.54 -3.97
C TRP A 333 -11.23 2.34 -4.23
N TYR A 334 -12.42 1.70 -4.19
CA TYR A 334 -13.69 2.31 -4.55
C TYR A 334 -14.80 1.88 -3.59
#